data_e3dc8b0051cea3f4d043026d6cf7095e
#
_entry.id   e3dc8b0051cea3f4d043026d6cf7095e
#
_cell.length_a   1.000
_cell.length_b   1.000
_cell.length_c   1.000
_cell.angle_alpha   90.00
_cell.angle_beta   90.00
_cell.angle_gamma   90.00
#
_symmetry.space_group_name_H-M   'P 1'
#
loop_
_entity.id
_entity.type
_entity.pdbx_description
1 polymer ?
#
loop_
_entity_poly.entity_id
_entity_poly.type
_entity_poly.pdbx_seq_one_letter_code
_entity_poly.pdbx_strand_id
1 'polypeptide(L)'
;MTLTISGFPDGGQIPVKFSQAAPGVAVGEGTSPAMTWANVPAGTQSFVLNMHDMDLARNKTTEDQAHWVVWNIPATATGLPEGVPKGSQLADGSYQISATGPMYRGPGAGANGPFHHYMFELYALDTKLDVKPSADAFETRGRVINAMQGHILAKAVYGGLFRRPQ
;
A
#
# COMPACT_ATOMS: atom_id res chain seq x y z
N MET A 1 -15.03 -9.42 -2.69
CA MET A 1 -14.50 -8.04 -2.69
C MET A 1 -13.60 -7.84 -3.90
N THR A 2 -13.67 -6.69 -4.55
CA THR A 2 -12.85 -6.33 -5.73
C THR A 2 -12.09 -5.04 -5.45
N LEU A 3 -10.88 -4.91 -6.01
CA LEU A 3 -10.03 -3.72 -5.94
C LEU A 3 -9.72 -3.26 -7.36
N THR A 4 -9.87 -1.96 -7.63
CA THR A 4 -9.51 -1.33 -8.91
C THR A 4 -8.60 -0.14 -8.63
N ILE A 5 -7.50 -0.03 -9.35
CA ILE A 5 -6.56 1.10 -9.24
C ILE A 5 -6.58 1.88 -10.55
N SER A 6 -6.74 3.20 -10.44
CA SER A 6 -6.80 4.07 -11.60
C SER A 6 -5.43 4.26 -12.24
N GLY A 7 -5.39 4.35 -13.56
CA GLY A 7 -4.21 4.72 -14.33
C GLY A 7 -3.42 3.56 -14.92
N PHE A 8 -3.66 2.31 -14.49
CA PHE A 8 -3.07 1.11 -15.11
C PHE A 8 -3.94 -0.11 -14.88
N PRO A 9 -3.96 -1.10 -15.79
CA PRO A 9 -4.69 -2.34 -15.60
C PRO A 9 -3.98 -3.26 -14.60
N ASP A 10 -4.69 -4.20 -14.01
CA ASP A 10 -4.12 -5.25 -13.17
C ASP A 10 -3.07 -6.06 -13.95
N GLY A 11 -1.87 -6.19 -13.41
CA GLY A 11 -0.70 -6.74 -14.07
C GLY A 11 -0.01 -5.81 -15.07
N GLY A 12 -0.51 -4.59 -15.25
CA GLY A 12 0.05 -3.61 -16.19
C GLY A 12 1.17 -2.75 -15.60
N GLN A 13 1.75 -1.90 -16.45
CA GLN A 13 2.83 -0.99 -16.03
C GLN A 13 2.25 0.18 -15.23
N ILE A 14 2.86 0.44 -14.07
CA ILE A 14 2.55 1.61 -13.24
C ILE A 14 3.10 2.86 -13.92
N PRO A 15 2.28 3.89 -14.18
CA PRO A 15 2.74 5.16 -14.75
C PRO A 15 3.80 5.86 -13.89
N VAL A 16 4.75 6.53 -14.55
CA VAL A 16 5.84 7.27 -13.90
C VAL A 16 5.32 8.26 -12.86
N LYS A 17 4.17 8.88 -13.08
CA LYS A 17 3.57 9.85 -12.15
C LYS A 17 3.33 9.31 -10.74
N PHE A 18 3.17 7.99 -10.59
CA PHE A 18 2.97 7.33 -9.29
C PHE A 18 4.26 6.80 -8.66
N SER A 19 5.39 7.03 -9.31
CA SER A 19 6.68 6.46 -8.93
C SER A 19 7.63 7.52 -8.35
N GLN A 20 8.76 7.05 -7.82
CA GLN A 20 9.88 7.89 -7.41
C GLN A 20 10.64 8.52 -8.59
N ALA A 21 10.31 8.17 -9.83
CA ALA A 21 10.88 8.75 -11.04
C ALA A 21 10.05 9.92 -11.60
N ALA A 22 8.94 10.26 -10.97
CA ALA A 22 8.13 11.41 -11.39
C ALA A 22 8.92 12.72 -11.20
N PRO A 23 8.80 13.69 -12.12
CA PRO A 23 9.51 14.96 -12.00
C PRO A 23 9.19 15.67 -10.68
N GLY A 24 10.22 16.13 -9.98
CA GLY A 24 10.07 16.87 -8.72
C GLY A 24 9.77 16.01 -7.47
N VAL A 25 9.72 14.70 -7.61
CA VAL A 25 9.50 13.79 -6.49
C VAL A 25 10.82 13.44 -5.82
N ALA A 26 10.87 13.54 -4.50
CA ALA A 26 12.04 13.12 -3.72
C ALA A 26 12.17 11.59 -3.68
N VAL A 27 13.40 11.12 -3.46
CA VAL A 27 13.67 9.69 -3.30
C VAL A 27 12.87 9.14 -2.10
N GLY A 28 12.18 8.05 -2.33
CA GLY A 28 11.33 7.43 -1.30
C GLY A 28 9.92 8.01 -1.20
N GLU A 29 9.56 8.96 -2.04
CA GLU A 29 8.23 9.57 -2.10
C GLU A 29 7.48 9.19 -3.38
N GLY A 30 6.30 9.74 -3.58
CA GLY A 30 5.47 9.56 -4.76
C GLY A 30 4.05 10.08 -4.55
N THR A 31 3.28 10.08 -5.64
CA THR A 31 1.84 10.34 -5.60
C THR A 31 1.13 8.99 -5.60
N SER A 32 0.32 8.69 -4.59
CA SER A 32 -0.45 7.45 -4.56
C SER A 32 -1.54 7.47 -5.64
N PRO A 33 -1.79 6.34 -6.34
CA PRO A 33 -2.88 6.26 -7.29
C PRO A 33 -4.24 6.26 -6.58
N ALA A 34 -5.28 6.79 -7.24
CA ALA A 34 -6.64 6.60 -6.78
C ALA A 34 -7.03 5.11 -6.88
N MET A 35 -7.79 4.64 -5.91
CA MET A 35 -8.30 3.28 -5.90
C MET A 35 -9.72 3.21 -5.35
N THR A 36 -10.47 2.22 -5.83
CA THR A 36 -11.83 1.95 -5.40
C THR A 36 -12.01 0.46 -5.13
N TRP A 37 -12.95 0.11 -4.26
CA TRP A 37 -13.32 -1.26 -3.99
C TRP A 37 -14.83 -1.44 -3.88
N ALA A 38 -15.29 -2.66 -4.17
CA ALA A 38 -16.70 -3.02 -4.17
C ALA A 38 -16.88 -4.46 -3.66
N ASN A 39 -18.15 -4.87 -3.51
CA ASN A 39 -18.51 -6.19 -3.03
C ASN A 39 -17.88 -6.52 -1.68
N VAL A 40 -17.96 -5.57 -0.77
CA VAL A 40 -17.44 -5.67 0.58
C VAL A 40 -18.32 -6.63 1.39
N PRO A 41 -17.74 -7.59 2.12
CA PRO A 41 -18.52 -8.51 2.95
C PRO A 41 -19.27 -7.80 4.07
N ALA A 42 -20.45 -8.31 4.41
CA ALA A 42 -21.18 -7.86 5.59
C ALA A 42 -20.33 -8.09 6.86
N GLY A 43 -20.46 -7.19 7.82
CA GLY A 43 -19.68 -7.25 9.07
C GLY A 43 -18.31 -6.59 9.00
N THR A 44 -17.91 -6.05 7.85
CA THR A 44 -16.65 -5.29 7.74
C THR A 44 -16.69 -4.06 8.65
N GLN A 45 -15.65 -3.91 9.48
CA GLN A 45 -15.47 -2.79 10.41
C GLN A 45 -14.32 -1.87 10.03
N SER A 46 -13.33 -2.39 9.32
CA SER A 46 -12.21 -1.60 8.80
C SER A 46 -11.56 -2.28 7.60
N PHE A 47 -10.70 -1.52 6.88
CA PHE A 47 -9.83 -2.09 5.88
C PHE A 47 -8.36 -1.86 6.22
N VAL A 48 -7.51 -2.74 5.68
CA VAL A 48 -6.06 -2.59 5.64
C VAL A 48 -5.60 -2.70 4.19
N LEU A 49 -4.77 -1.76 3.76
CA LEU A 49 -4.05 -1.81 2.49
C LEU A 49 -2.57 -2.06 2.78
N ASN A 50 -1.98 -3.06 2.13
CA ASN A 50 -0.55 -3.33 2.15
C ASN A 50 0.00 -3.31 0.73
N MET A 51 0.81 -2.30 0.40
CA MET A 51 1.55 -2.23 -0.86
C MET A 51 3.01 -2.57 -0.62
N HIS A 52 3.55 -3.50 -1.39
CA HIS A 52 4.92 -3.98 -1.23
C HIS A 52 5.58 -4.36 -2.55
N ASP A 53 6.92 -4.33 -2.59
CA ASP A 53 7.74 -4.75 -3.73
C ASP A 53 8.19 -6.20 -3.51
N MET A 54 7.64 -7.11 -4.32
CA MET A 54 7.86 -8.56 -4.20
C MET A 54 9.24 -9.02 -4.66
N ASP A 55 9.97 -8.21 -5.43
CA ASP A 55 11.26 -8.58 -6.02
C ASP A 55 12.44 -8.18 -5.15
N LEU A 56 12.19 -7.52 -4.02
CA LEU A 56 13.24 -7.08 -3.12
C LEU A 56 13.38 -8.03 -1.91
N ALA A 57 14.50 -8.73 -1.82
CA ALA A 57 14.89 -9.50 -0.63
C ALA A 57 15.62 -8.58 0.36
N ARG A 58 14.87 -7.99 1.31
CA ARG A 58 15.40 -7.04 2.27
C ARG A 58 16.32 -7.75 3.27
N ASN A 59 17.49 -7.17 3.53
CA ASN A 59 18.47 -7.69 4.51
C ASN A 59 18.85 -9.17 4.28
N LYS A 60 18.82 -9.66 3.04
CA LYS A 60 19.06 -11.08 2.68
C LYS A 60 18.08 -12.05 3.39
N THR A 61 16.85 -11.61 3.64
CA THR A 61 15.76 -12.40 4.22
C THR A 61 14.62 -12.56 3.22
N THR A 62 13.55 -13.24 3.62
CA THR A 62 12.31 -13.33 2.85
C THR A 62 11.41 -12.09 3.02
N GLU A 63 11.81 -11.10 3.82
CA GLU A 63 11.11 -9.83 3.91
C GLU A 63 11.26 -9.01 2.62
N ASP A 64 10.17 -8.47 2.17
CA ASP A 64 10.12 -7.54 1.04
C ASP A 64 10.06 -6.06 1.49
N GLN A 65 10.04 -5.14 0.52
CA GLN A 65 10.02 -3.71 0.79
C GLN A 65 8.59 -3.21 1.04
N ALA A 66 8.38 -2.57 2.19
CA ALA A 66 7.13 -1.89 2.51
C ALA A 66 7.02 -0.57 1.74
N HIS A 67 6.14 -0.52 0.76
CA HIS A 67 5.86 0.68 -0.01
C HIS A 67 4.74 1.53 0.58
N TRP A 68 3.70 0.91 1.12
CA TRP A 68 2.63 1.64 1.79
C TRP A 68 1.72 0.70 2.58
N VAL A 69 1.60 0.94 3.86
CA VAL A 69 0.63 0.27 4.72
C VAL A 69 -0.34 1.31 5.25
N VAL A 70 -1.64 1.12 5.01
CA VAL A 70 -2.71 1.97 5.55
C VAL A 70 -3.67 1.06 6.31
N TRP A 71 -3.97 1.38 7.56
CA TRP A 71 -4.85 0.54 8.37
C TRP A 71 -5.88 1.36 9.16
N ASN A 72 -6.90 0.67 9.63
CA ASN A 72 -8.09 1.28 10.20
C ASN A 72 -8.81 2.24 9.23
N ILE A 73 -8.74 1.95 7.92
CA ILE A 73 -9.56 2.65 6.93
C ILE A 73 -11.02 2.38 7.28
N PRO A 74 -11.88 3.40 7.41
CA PRO A 74 -13.27 3.23 7.84
C PRO A 74 -14.06 2.26 6.97
N ALA A 75 -14.95 1.47 7.56
CA ALA A 75 -15.83 0.54 6.85
C ALA A 75 -16.73 1.22 5.80
N THR A 76 -17.00 2.50 5.96
CA THR A 76 -17.78 3.32 5.02
C THR A 76 -16.97 3.78 3.80
N ALA A 77 -15.64 3.62 3.81
CA ALA A 77 -14.81 4.00 2.69
C ALA A 77 -15.03 3.06 1.50
N THR A 78 -15.12 3.63 0.31
CA THR A 78 -15.23 2.89 -0.97
C THR A 78 -13.97 3.04 -1.83
N GLY A 79 -12.95 3.72 -1.32
CA GLY A 79 -11.69 3.96 -2.02
C GLY A 79 -10.77 4.90 -1.26
N LEU A 80 -9.62 5.15 -1.87
CA LEU A 80 -8.68 6.21 -1.48
C LEU A 80 -8.47 7.14 -2.68
N PRO A 81 -8.36 8.46 -2.46
CA PRO A 81 -8.12 9.42 -3.54
C PRO A 81 -6.69 9.31 -4.07
N GLU A 82 -6.44 9.87 -5.26
CA GLU A 82 -5.08 10.12 -5.74
C GLU A 82 -4.39 11.13 -4.82
N GLY A 83 -3.12 10.88 -4.48
CA GLY A 83 -2.33 11.82 -3.71
C GLY A 83 -2.74 11.91 -2.23
N VAL A 84 -2.93 10.78 -1.56
CA VAL A 84 -3.14 10.77 -0.10
C VAL A 84 -2.03 11.57 0.59
N PRO A 85 -2.37 12.55 1.45
CA PRO A 85 -1.39 13.43 2.07
C PRO A 85 -0.46 12.67 3.05
N LYS A 86 0.72 13.23 3.29
CA LYS A 86 1.66 12.75 4.31
C LYS A 86 1.09 12.96 5.72
N GLY A 87 1.48 12.11 6.64
CA GLY A 87 1.09 12.15 8.06
C GLY A 87 0.77 10.76 8.59
N SER A 88 1.16 10.49 9.82
CA SER A 88 0.97 9.16 10.43
C SER A 88 -0.49 8.81 10.68
N GLN A 89 -1.35 9.82 10.86
CA GLN A 89 -2.79 9.65 10.97
C GLN A 89 -3.49 10.56 9.94
N LEU A 90 -4.40 9.99 9.17
CA LEU A 90 -5.18 10.69 8.16
C LEU A 90 -6.46 11.30 8.77
N ALA A 91 -7.10 12.20 8.03
CA ALA A 91 -8.30 12.91 8.50
C ALA A 91 -9.50 11.98 8.81
N ASP A 92 -9.56 10.81 8.17
CA ASP A 92 -10.59 9.78 8.41
C ASP A 92 -10.29 8.90 9.64
N GLY A 93 -9.16 9.14 10.33
CA GLY A 93 -8.71 8.38 11.49
C GLY A 93 -7.83 7.17 11.16
N SER A 94 -7.66 6.82 9.90
CA SER A 94 -6.72 5.75 9.50
C SER A 94 -5.27 6.15 9.74
N TYR A 95 -4.39 5.17 9.83
CA TYR A 95 -2.95 5.35 9.97
C TYR A 95 -2.23 4.91 8.70
N GLN A 96 -1.05 5.47 8.46
CA GLN A 96 -0.21 5.04 7.34
C GLN A 96 1.28 5.07 7.68
N ILE A 97 2.04 4.19 7.00
CA ILE A 97 3.49 4.14 7.06
C ILE A 97 4.07 3.48 5.81
N SER A 98 5.29 3.81 5.48
CA SER A 98 6.13 3.13 4.50
C SER A 98 7.58 3.09 4.99
N ALA A 99 8.46 2.40 4.28
CA ALA A 99 9.88 2.38 4.57
C ALA A 99 10.55 3.78 4.59
N THR A 100 9.92 4.79 3.99
CA THR A 100 10.40 6.18 3.99
C THR A 100 9.82 7.01 5.15
N GLY A 101 8.68 6.59 5.71
CA GLY A 101 7.99 7.32 6.77
C GLY A 101 6.47 7.29 6.59
N PRO A 102 5.74 8.23 7.20
CA PRO A 102 4.27 8.23 7.22
C PRO A 102 3.69 8.75 5.89
N MET A 103 3.92 8.03 4.81
CA MET A 103 3.50 8.40 3.46
C MET A 103 3.57 7.24 2.48
N TYR A 104 2.95 7.40 1.32
CA TYR A 104 3.16 6.53 0.17
C TYR A 104 4.59 6.64 -0.34
N ARG A 105 5.24 5.48 -0.53
CA ARG A 105 6.52 5.33 -1.22
C ARG A 105 6.26 4.80 -2.62
N GLY A 106 6.49 5.59 -3.63
CA GLY A 106 6.31 5.17 -5.03
C GLY A 106 7.26 4.04 -5.44
N PRO A 107 6.91 3.28 -6.48
CA PRO A 107 7.83 2.35 -7.13
C PRO A 107 9.16 3.00 -7.50
N GLY A 108 10.28 2.25 -7.34
CA GLY A 108 11.60 2.82 -7.55
C GLY A 108 12.63 1.89 -8.20
N ALA A 109 12.20 0.75 -8.76
CA ALA A 109 13.08 -0.22 -9.42
C ALA A 109 13.99 0.44 -10.46
N GLY A 110 15.27 0.07 -10.47
CA GLY A 110 16.31 0.72 -11.29
C GLY A 110 16.14 0.49 -12.79
N ALA A 111 16.54 1.47 -13.61
CA ALA A 111 16.38 1.44 -15.07
C ALA A 111 17.10 0.26 -15.77
N ASN A 112 18.21 -0.19 -15.21
CA ASN A 112 19.04 -1.27 -15.78
C ASN A 112 18.67 -2.67 -15.28
N GLY A 113 17.70 -2.79 -14.36
CA GLY A 113 17.23 -4.05 -13.80
C GLY A 113 15.97 -4.59 -14.49
N PRO A 114 15.40 -5.69 -13.99
CA PRO A 114 14.09 -6.18 -14.41
C PRO A 114 12.98 -5.23 -13.96
N PHE A 115 11.76 -5.44 -14.48
CA PHE A 115 10.57 -4.89 -13.86
C PHE A 115 10.36 -5.54 -12.50
N HIS A 116 10.03 -4.74 -11.49
CA HIS A 116 9.57 -5.23 -10.20
C HIS A 116 8.05 -5.32 -10.15
N HIS A 117 7.55 -6.27 -9.35
CA HIS A 117 6.14 -6.52 -9.10
C HIS A 117 5.72 -5.82 -7.81
N TYR A 118 4.84 -4.84 -7.95
CA TYR A 118 4.27 -4.11 -6.82
C TYR A 118 2.85 -4.62 -6.59
N MET A 119 2.63 -5.23 -5.43
CA MET A 119 1.34 -5.78 -5.08
C MET A 119 0.61 -4.88 -4.10
N PHE A 120 -0.65 -4.61 -4.40
CA PHE A 120 -1.60 -3.92 -3.53
C PHE A 120 -2.56 -4.96 -3.00
N GLU A 121 -2.52 -5.21 -1.71
CA GLU A 121 -3.39 -6.16 -1.03
C GLU A 121 -4.35 -5.41 -0.11
N LEU A 122 -5.64 -5.48 -0.41
CA LEU A 122 -6.69 -4.88 0.41
C LEU A 122 -7.40 -5.97 1.21
N TYR A 123 -7.47 -5.79 2.50
CA TYR A 123 -8.14 -6.69 3.45
C TYR A 123 -9.35 -6.01 4.06
N ALA A 124 -10.48 -6.69 4.11
CA ALA A 124 -11.65 -6.31 4.90
C ALA A 124 -11.62 -7.07 6.23
N LEU A 125 -11.74 -6.37 7.34
CA LEU A 125 -11.65 -6.94 8.68
C LEU A 125 -12.97 -6.76 9.45
N ASP A 126 -13.28 -7.72 10.33
CA ASP A 126 -14.41 -7.63 11.28
C ASP A 126 -14.07 -6.82 12.54
N THR A 127 -12.95 -6.15 12.57
CA THR A 127 -12.49 -5.35 13.72
C THR A 127 -11.71 -4.12 13.27
N LYS A 128 -11.44 -3.21 14.19
CA LYS A 128 -10.39 -2.19 14.09
C LYS A 128 -9.18 -2.68 14.86
N LEU A 129 -7.98 -2.39 14.33
CA LEU A 129 -6.73 -2.84 14.92
C LEU A 129 -6.25 -1.85 15.99
N ASP A 130 -5.86 -2.37 17.16
CA ASP A 130 -5.19 -1.57 18.20
C ASP A 130 -3.67 -1.54 17.95
N VAL A 131 -3.30 -0.94 16.82
CA VAL A 131 -1.90 -0.74 16.41
C VAL A 131 -1.67 0.73 16.11
N LYS A 132 -0.71 1.33 16.80
CA LYS A 132 -0.22 2.68 16.51
C LYS A 132 1.08 2.59 15.71
N PRO A 133 1.34 3.56 14.80
CA PRO A 133 2.61 3.62 14.09
C PRO A 133 3.77 3.82 15.07
N SER A 134 4.89 3.15 14.83
CA SER A 134 6.17 3.38 15.47
C SER A 134 7.14 4.06 14.50
N ALA A 135 8.34 4.40 14.96
CA ALA A 135 9.39 4.92 14.08
C ALA A 135 9.91 3.85 13.10
N ASP A 136 9.76 2.57 13.42
CA ASP A 136 10.14 1.44 12.55
C ASP A 136 8.93 0.98 11.72
N ALA A 137 9.01 1.21 10.41
CA ALA A 137 7.97 0.84 9.46
C ALA A 137 7.77 -0.68 9.35
N PHE A 138 8.84 -1.45 9.46
CA PHE A 138 8.78 -2.91 9.31
C PHE A 138 8.23 -3.58 10.57
N GLU A 139 8.61 -3.06 11.75
CA GLU A 139 7.98 -3.45 13.01
C GLU A 139 6.47 -3.12 12.98
N THR A 140 6.11 -1.91 12.56
CA THR A 140 4.70 -1.50 12.46
C THR A 140 3.94 -2.39 11.48
N ARG A 141 4.47 -2.65 10.28
CA ARG A 141 3.85 -3.57 9.30
C ARG A 141 3.65 -4.97 9.90
N GLY A 142 4.67 -5.51 10.56
CA GLY A 142 4.59 -6.81 11.23
C GLY A 142 3.48 -6.86 12.28
N ARG A 143 3.35 -5.82 13.09
CA ARG A 143 2.28 -5.70 14.11
C ARG A 143 0.90 -5.61 13.47
N VAL A 144 0.74 -4.85 12.38
CA VAL A 144 -0.51 -4.78 11.61
C VAL A 144 -0.87 -6.14 11.05
N ILE A 145 0.05 -6.82 10.36
CA ILE A 145 -0.18 -8.16 9.79
C ILE A 145 -0.55 -9.17 10.87
N ASN A 146 0.15 -9.18 11.99
CA ASN A 146 -0.16 -10.07 13.11
C ASN A 146 -1.53 -9.78 13.73
N ALA A 147 -1.90 -8.52 13.89
CA ALA A 147 -3.18 -8.11 14.45
C ALA A 147 -4.38 -8.44 13.53
N MET A 148 -4.15 -8.61 12.22
CA MET A 148 -5.20 -9.03 11.27
C MET A 148 -5.57 -10.52 11.40
N GLN A 149 -4.69 -11.35 12.00
CA GLN A 149 -4.91 -12.80 12.06
C GLN A 149 -6.21 -13.16 12.79
N GLY A 150 -7.05 -13.96 12.13
CA GLY A 150 -8.37 -14.34 12.65
C GLY A 150 -9.49 -13.32 12.41
N HIS A 151 -9.19 -12.15 11.83
CA HIS A 151 -10.13 -11.05 11.61
C HIS A 151 -10.42 -10.76 10.13
N ILE A 152 -9.80 -11.47 9.19
CA ILE A 152 -9.93 -11.22 7.76
C ILE A 152 -11.22 -11.83 7.23
N LEU A 153 -12.14 -11.00 6.74
CA LEU A 153 -13.37 -11.41 6.08
C LEU A 153 -13.20 -11.61 4.57
N ALA A 154 -12.36 -10.80 3.94
CA ALA A 154 -12.05 -10.89 2.50
C ALA A 154 -10.72 -10.23 2.19
N LYS A 155 -10.15 -10.65 1.05
CA LYS A 155 -8.94 -10.07 0.46
C LYS A 155 -9.19 -9.76 -1.02
N ALA A 156 -8.67 -8.65 -1.51
CA ALA A 156 -8.56 -8.34 -2.93
C ALA A 156 -7.11 -7.92 -3.23
N VAL A 157 -6.62 -8.29 -4.41
CA VAL A 157 -5.24 -8.04 -4.83
C VAL A 157 -5.24 -7.34 -6.19
N TYR A 158 -4.30 -6.43 -6.38
CA TYR A 158 -4.05 -5.75 -7.66
C TYR A 158 -2.55 -5.63 -7.85
N GLY A 159 -2.04 -6.02 -9.01
CA GLY A 159 -0.61 -6.01 -9.32
C GLY A 159 -0.23 -4.90 -10.30
N GLY A 160 0.97 -4.36 -10.15
CA GLY A 160 1.56 -3.45 -11.12
C GLY A 160 3.04 -3.71 -11.32
N LEU A 161 3.52 -3.46 -12.52
CA LEU A 161 4.92 -3.59 -12.91
C LEU A 161 5.56 -2.21 -13.01
N PHE A 162 6.75 -2.06 -12.48
CA PHE A 162 7.50 -0.82 -12.66
C PHE A 162 9.00 -1.06 -12.79
N ARG A 163 9.59 -0.28 -13.66
CA ARG A 163 11.02 -0.02 -13.80
C ARG A 163 11.18 1.43 -14.23
N ARG A 164 12.18 2.12 -13.72
CA ARG A 164 12.47 3.50 -14.14
C ARG A 164 12.69 3.55 -15.66
N PRO A 165 12.20 4.56 -16.36
CA PRO A 165 12.60 4.84 -17.74
C PRO A 165 14.13 4.97 -17.86
N GLN A 166 14.66 4.61 -19.05
CA GLN A 166 16.06 4.84 -19.41
C GLN A 166 16.28 6.30 -19.78
#